data_65bc5e31d1d154210ef0204a9aefd257
#
_entry.id   65bc5e31d1d154210ef0204a9aefd257
#
_cell.length_a   1.000
_cell.length_b   1.000
_cell.length_c   1.000
_cell.angle_alpha   90.00
_cell.angle_beta   90.00
_cell.angle_gamma   90.00
#
_symmetry.space_group_name_H-M   'P 1'
#
loop_
_entity.id
_entity.type
_entity.pdbx_description
1 polymer ?
#
loop_
_entity_poly.entity_id
_entity_poly.type
_entity_poly.pdbx_seq_one_letter_code
_entity_poly.pdbx_strand_id
1 'polypeptide(L)'
;MSNYQELYEKWLNSSALTDEEKLQLKNVADDEIEKEDRFYKELEFGTAGLRGKVGMGSNRMNRFIIARATKALAQTIIDNGLQEKGIAIAHDPRLFSKEFAKLAALVMASNGVKAYLVEDLRPTPELSFAVRYLGTASGINITASHNPKEYNGYKVYWQEGSQIKSDISDTVLEYINSMDIFDNYVTLTEEEAQEKGLLVYIGQEIDEEFYRESLNCAINDENIDKDISVVYTPLNGAGYKAVTTVLARRGFKNVHVVEEQKDPDGTFPTIEYPNPEDTAAFEYGERLAKEVNADVIIATDPDCDRLAVEVIHNGEVVSLNGNQAGAVLVQYVIENLAKQNKLPENPVLVKSIVTSKMVEPLCKEYGVEVIDVLTGFKNICALPNEWDITGEKNYVMGYEESIGYNVGTFLRDKDGVTIAMLLVEAAAFYKTQGKTLVDVLDGFYEKYGYYLDKTISIVLEGAAGAQRIKRMMEKYREIFAREIAGSEVVAITDYLVQKEKNVATGEEKDIEIEKTDAVKFSYSDESWYTLRPSGTEPKVKLYVYVKDADKEVAKEKLVKFEEKVLELLYSID
;
A
#
# COMPACT_ATOMS: atom_id res chain seq x y z
N MET A 1 -3.30 -14.59 38.47
CA MET A 1 -2.73 -13.48 37.66
C MET A 1 -3.46 -13.47 36.35
N SER A 2 -3.62 -12.32 35.73
CA SER A 2 -4.11 -12.27 34.37
C SER A 2 -3.06 -12.85 33.42
N ASN A 3 -3.47 -13.37 32.26
CA ASN A 3 -2.56 -14.02 31.30
C ASN A 3 -1.39 -13.10 30.87
N TYR A 4 -1.62 -11.78 30.73
CA TYR A 4 -0.58 -10.83 30.35
C TYR A 4 0.49 -10.62 31.43
N GLN A 5 0.14 -10.72 32.73
CA GLN A 5 1.11 -10.63 33.83
C GLN A 5 2.06 -11.82 33.86
N GLU A 6 1.56 -13.03 33.60
CA GLU A 6 2.41 -14.22 33.49
C GLU A 6 3.38 -14.13 32.32
N LEU A 7 2.93 -13.60 31.17
CA LEU A 7 3.78 -13.37 30.02
C LEU A 7 4.83 -12.28 30.28
N TYR A 8 4.45 -11.18 30.94
CA TYR A 8 5.40 -10.13 31.34
C TYR A 8 6.50 -10.68 32.23
N GLU A 9 6.15 -11.47 33.26
CA GLU A 9 7.13 -12.09 34.15
C GLU A 9 8.02 -13.12 33.42
N LYS A 10 7.45 -13.90 32.50
CA LYS A 10 8.22 -14.83 31.65
C LYS A 10 9.28 -14.07 30.87
N TRP A 11 8.92 -12.94 30.24
CA TRP A 11 9.85 -12.13 29.49
C TRP A 11 10.91 -11.47 30.38
N LEU A 12 10.50 -10.82 31.45
CA LEU A 12 11.40 -10.11 32.35
C LEU A 12 12.49 -11.04 32.96
N ASN A 13 12.11 -12.28 33.26
CA ASN A 13 12.99 -13.28 33.84
C ASN A 13 13.76 -14.12 32.82
N SER A 14 13.53 -13.93 31.53
CA SER A 14 14.25 -14.68 30.50
C SER A 14 15.74 -14.34 30.51
N SER A 15 16.58 -15.36 30.40
CA SER A 15 18.04 -15.22 30.23
C SER A 15 18.41 -14.78 28.82
N ALA A 16 17.48 -14.84 27.86
CA ALA A 16 17.70 -14.44 26.48
C ALA A 16 17.69 -12.91 26.31
N LEU A 17 17.10 -12.16 27.24
CA LEU A 17 17.08 -10.69 27.20
C LEU A 17 18.38 -10.10 27.76
N THR A 18 18.87 -9.05 27.10
CA THR A 18 19.95 -8.20 27.60
C THR A 18 19.48 -7.35 28.78
N ASP A 19 20.41 -6.76 29.52
CA ASP A 19 20.06 -5.87 30.63
C ASP A 19 19.29 -4.63 30.18
N GLU A 20 19.59 -4.10 28.99
CA GLU A 20 18.89 -2.97 28.37
C GLU A 20 17.44 -3.34 28.01
N GLU A 21 17.23 -4.51 27.42
CA GLU A 21 15.89 -5.02 27.09
C GLU A 21 15.05 -5.28 28.37
N LYS A 22 15.68 -5.81 29.42
CA LYS A 22 15.03 -5.94 30.75
C LYS A 22 14.70 -4.58 31.36
N LEU A 23 15.57 -3.58 31.15
CA LEU A 23 15.29 -2.22 31.64
C LEU A 23 14.06 -1.62 30.94
N GLN A 24 13.88 -1.84 29.62
CA GLN A 24 12.67 -1.42 28.92
C GLN A 24 11.39 -2.01 29.55
N LEU A 25 11.42 -3.28 29.95
CA LEU A 25 10.29 -3.92 30.62
C LEU A 25 10.08 -3.39 32.04
N LYS A 26 11.17 -3.14 32.77
CA LYS A 26 11.09 -2.55 34.13
C LYS A 26 10.50 -1.13 34.11
N ASN A 27 10.78 -0.36 33.09
CA ASN A 27 10.26 1.01 32.96
C ASN A 27 8.72 1.07 32.79
N VAL A 28 8.08 -0.03 32.42
CA VAL A 28 6.62 -0.14 32.31
C VAL A 28 6.01 -1.00 33.41
N ALA A 29 6.79 -1.36 34.44
CA ALA A 29 6.34 -2.26 35.49
C ALA A 29 5.11 -1.74 36.28
N ASP A 30 5.03 -0.43 36.46
CA ASP A 30 3.95 0.26 37.18
C ASP A 30 2.85 0.80 36.26
N ASP A 31 3.00 0.67 34.95
CA ASP A 31 2.01 1.05 33.94
C ASP A 31 1.22 -0.18 33.50
N GLU A 32 0.09 -0.42 34.15
CA GLU A 32 -0.75 -1.59 33.85
C GLU A 32 -1.34 -1.56 32.43
N ILE A 33 -1.63 -0.38 31.87
CA ILE A 33 -2.19 -0.23 30.52
C ILE A 33 -1.13 -0.61 29.49
N GLU A 34 0.06 -0.03 29.60
CA GLU A 34 1.15 -0.32 28.66
C GLU A 34 1.64 -1.78 28.81
N LYS A 35 1.63 -2.33 30.03
CA LYS A 35 1.98 -3.72 30.28
C LYS A 35 0.97 -4.68 29.63
N GLU A 36 -0.32 -4.41 29.79
CA GLU A 36 -1.38 -5.18 29.13
C GLU A 36 -1.25 -5.09 27.61
N ASP A 37 -1.08 -3.89 27.06
CA ASP A 37 -0.93 -3.68 25.60
C ASP A 37 0.28 -4.43 25.01
N ARG A 38 1.36 -4.59 25.77
CA ARG A 38 2.54 -5.36 25.34
C ARG A 38 2.36 -6.88 25.39
N PHE A 39 1.44 -7.39 26.22
CA PHE A 39 1.40 -8.82 26.55
C PHE A 39 0.01 -9.48 26.49
N TYR A 40 -1.07 -8.75 26.14
CA TYR A 40 -2.42 -9.34 26.09
C TYR A 40 -2.59 -10.39 24.99
N LYS A 41 -1.73 -10.33 23.95
CA LYS A 41 -1.65 -11.31 22.87
C LYS A 41 -0.23 -11.41 22.30
N GLU A 42 0.00 -12.32 21.39
CA GLU A 42 1.16 -12.28 20.51
C GLU A 42 0.89 -11.41 19.29
N LEU A 43 1.94 -10.79 18.72
CA LEU A 43 1.84 -10.04 17.47
C LEU A 43 1.45 -11.02 16.35
N GLU A 44 0.30 -10.79 15.74
CA GLU A 44 -0.26 -11.67 14.74
C GLU A 44 0.50 -11.56 13.41
N PHE A 45 0.89 -12.71 12.86
CA PHE A 45 1.34 -12.79 11.48
C PHE A 45 0.09 -12.77 10.58
N GLY A 46 -0.17 -11.58 10.00
CA GLY A 46 -1.31 -11.37 9.12
C GLY A 46 -1.06 -11.92 7.71
N THR A 47 -1.99 -11.63 6.80
CA THR A 47 -2.00 -12.16 5.43
C THR A 47 -0.82 -11.73 4.55
N ALA A 48 0.06 -10.87 5.03
CA ALA A 48 1.25 -10.39 4.29
C ALA A 48 2.48 -10.17 5.19
N GLY A 49 2.42 -10.55 6.48
CA GLY A 49 3.51 -10.38 7.43
C GLY A 49 3.08 -9.78 8.77
N LEU A 50 4.00 -9.09 9.45
CA LEU A 50 3.82 -8.51 10.78
C LEU A 50 3.77 -6.98 10.72
N ARG A 51 3.03 -6.35 11.62
CA ARG A 51 3.07 -4.91 11.86
C ARG A 51 2.72 -4.61 13.31
N GLY A 52 3.51 -3.77 13.98
CA GLY A 52 3.25 -3.40 15.37
C GLY A 52 4.19 -2.30 15.85
N LYS A 53 3.93 -1.79 17.07
CA LYS A 53 4.84 -0.86 17.75
C LYS A 53 6.15 -1.55 18.09
N VAL A 54 7.25 -0.82 18.00
CA VAL A 54 8.59 -1.30 18.36
C VAL A 54 8.73 -1.36 19.88
N GLY A 55 9.36 -2.40 20.41
CA GLY A 55 9.66 -2.55 21.83
C GLY A 55 9.69 -3.99 22.32
N MET A 56 10.00 -4.19 23.59
CA MET A 56 9.97 -5.52 24.20
C MET A 56 8.54 -5.91 24.60
N GLY A 57 8.18 -7.15 24.31
CA GLY A 57 6.88 -7.74 24.56
C GLY A 57 6.40 -8.65 23.43
N SER A 58 5.45 -9.54 23.74
CA SER A 58 4.89 -10.48 22.75
C SER A 58 4.06 -9.78 21.66
N ASN A 59 3.44 -8.63 21.97
CA ASN A 59 2.66 -7.80 21.04
C ASN A 59 3.46 -6.56 20.57
N ARG A 60 4.76 -6.73 20.31
CA ARG A 60 5.67 -5.67 19.85
C ARG A 60 6.61 -6.19 18.78
N MET A 61 7.04 -5.30 17.88
CA MET A 61 8.13 -5.58 16.94
C MET A 61 9.47 -5.54 17.68
N ASN A 62 10.18 -6.66 17.73
CA ASN A 62 11.49 -6.81 18.34
C ASN A 62 12.26 -7.97 17.70
N ARG A 63 13.54 -8.11 18.08
CA ARG A 63 14.43 -9.12 17.50
C ARG A 63 13.93 -10.56 17.66
N PHE A 64 13.21 -10.88 18.72
CA PHE A 64 12.68 -12.23 18.96
C PHE A 64 11.55 -12.56 17.99
N ILE A 65 10.62 -11.61 17.80
CA ILE A 65 9.50 -11.75 16.86
C ILE A 65 10.03 -11.86 15.43
N ILE A 66 10.99 -11.01 15.03
CA ILE A 66 11.63 -11.04 13.70
C ILE A 66 12.36 -12.37 13.47
N ALA A 67 13.18 -12.81 14.43
CA ALA A 67 13.97 -14.03 14.28
C ALA A 67 13.06 -15.27 14.15
N ARG A 68 12.01 -15.38 14.98
CA ARG A 68 11.04 -16.48 14.94
C ARG A 68 10.26 -16.50 13.62
N ALA A 69 9.74 -15.36 13.19
CA ALA A 69 9.02 -15.25 11.92
C ALA A 69 9.92 -15.59 10.71
N THR A 70 11.17 -15.13 10.75
CA THR A 70 12.14 -15.42 9.68
C THR A 70 12.52 -16.91 9.66
N LYS A 71 12.68 -17.55 10.83
CA LYS A 71 12.93 -19.00 10.89
C LYS A 71 11.74 -19.78 10.34
N ALA A 72 10.51 -19.38 10.64
CA ALA A 72 9.30 -20.00 10.10
C ALA A 72 9.24 -19.87 8.56
N LEU A 73 9.56 -18.68 8.03
CA LEU A 73 9.63 -18.45 6.59
C LEU A 73 10.76 -19.29 5.94
N ALA A 74 11.93 -19.38 6.58
CA ALA A 74 13.03 -20.21 6.08
C ALA A 74 12.61 -21.69 5.98
N GLN A 75 11.88 -22.22 6.98
CA GLN A 75 11.37 -23.57 6.95
C GLN A 75 10.35 -23.75 5.81
N THR A 76 9.45 -22.80 5.61
CA THR A 76 8.47 -22.80 4.51
C THR A 76 9.18 -22.84 3.14
N ILE A 77 10.25 -22.05 2.96
CA ILE A 77 11.05 -22.04 1.72
C ILE A 77 11.70 -23.44 1.49
N ILE A 78 12.28 -24.03 2.55
CA ILE A 78 12.94 -25.34 2.50
C ILE A 78 11.95 -26.44 2.12
N ASP A 79 10.78 -26.47 2.78
CA ASP A 79 9.75 -27.51 2.56
C ASP A 79 9.13 -27.42 1.16
N ASN A 80 9.14 -26.23 0.55
CA ASN A 80 8.77 -26.04 -0.86
C ASN A 80 9.91 -26.37 -1.83
N GLY A 81 11.09 -26.81 -1.35
CA GLY A 81 12.25 -27.14 -2.20
C GLY A 81 12.88 -25.93 -2.89
N LEU A 82 12.71 -24.73 -2.36
CA LEU A 82 13.12 -23.47 -2.98
C LEU A 82 14.40 -22.85 -2.38
N GLN A 83 15.04 -23.52 -1.43
CA GLN A 83 16.19 -22.98 -0.67
C GLN A 83 17.33 -22.48 -1.54
N GLU A 84 17.61 -23.15 -2.66
CA GLU A 84 18.71 -22.80 -3.59
C GLU A 84 18.48 -21.45 -4.30
N LYS A 85 17.21 -21.00 -4.39
CA LYS A 85 16.88 -19.70 -4.97
C LYS A 85 17.25 -18.54 -4.05
N GLY A 86 17.34 -18.76 -2.74
CA GLY A 86 17.63 -17.69 -1.76
C GLY A 86 16.46 -16.73 -1.56
N ILE A 87 16.74 -15.61 -0.89
CA ILE A 87 15.77 -14.58 -0.54
C ILE A 87 16.36 -13.18 -0.71
N ALA A 88 15.58 -12.22 -1.20
CA ALA A 88 15.94 -10.79 -1.24
C ALA A 88 15.42 -10.08 0.02
N ILE A 89 16.21 -9.19 0.62
CA ILE A 89 15.84 -8.48 1.86
C ILE A 89 16.15 -7.00 1.72
N ALA A 90 15.14 -6.16 1.95
CA ALA A 90 15.25 -4.71 1.96
C ALA A 90 14.65 -4.11 3.24
N HIS A 91 14.88 -2.82 3.43
CA HIS A 91 14.33 -2.07 4.55
C HIS A 91 14.14 -0.59 4.22
N ASP A 92 13.27 0.06 4.96
CA ASP A 92 13.05 1.50 4.97
C ASP A 92 13.92 2.23 6.03
N PRO A 93 13.82 3.57 6.21
CA PRO A 93 14.61 4.29 7.20
C PRO A 93 14.15 4.14 8.65
N ARG A 94 13.06 3.45 8.95
CA ARG A 94 12.49 3.37 10.31
C ARG A 94 13.48 2.84 11.33
N LEU A 95 13.26 3.25 12.57
CA LEU A 95 14.09 2.78 13.70
C LEU A 95 14.11 1.25 13.72
N PHE A 96 15.30 0.69 13.84
CA PHE A 96 15.60 -0.75 13.83
C PHE A 96 15.36 -1.49 12.50
N SER A 97 14.93 -0.82 11.43
CA SER A 97 14.70 -1.51 10.15
C SER A 97 15.96 -2.18 9.61
N LYS A 98 17.11 -1.49 9.66
CA LYS A 98 18.40 -2.03 9.22
C LYS A 98 18.86 -3.22 10.06
N GLU A 99 18.73 -3.13 11.39
CA GLU A 99 19.07 -4.19 12.34
C GLU A 99 18.18 -5.42 12.15
N PHE A 100 16.88 -5.21 11.96
CA PHE A 100 15.92 -6.30 11.72
C PHE A 100 16.16 -6.96 10.36
N ALA A 101 16.48 -6.20 9.31
CA ALA A 101 16.83 -6.75 8.01
C ALA A 101 18.10 -7.60 8.07
N LYS A 102 19.14 -7.12 8.75
CA LYS A 102 20.38 -7.88 8.98
C LYS A 102 20.11 -9.15 9.81
N LEU A 103 19.32 -9.05 10.86
CA LEU A 103 18.93 -10.22 11.67
C LEU A 103 18.19 -11.26 10.81
N ALA A 104 17.23 -10.84 10.00
CA ALA A 104 16.52 -11.72 9.08
C ALA A 104 17.49 -12.42 8.10
N ALA A 105 18.45 -11.68 7.53
CA ALA A 105 19.45 -12.26 6.65
C ALA A 105 20.32 -13.32 7.35
N LEU A 106 20.73 -13.08 8.59
CA LEU A 106 21.52 -14.03 9.37
C LEU A 106 20.72 -15.28 9.78
N VAL A 107 19.43 -15.13 10.09
CA VAL A 107 18.54 -16.27 10.34
C VAL A 107 18.39 -17.13 9.09
N MET A 108 18.18 -16.53 7.91
CA MET A 108 18.12 -17.24 6.63
C MET A 108 19.41 -17.99 6.35
N ALA A 109 20.55 -17.31 6.41
CA ALA A 109 21.87 -17.90 6.21
C ALA A 109 22.15 -19.06 7.19
N SER A 110 21.78 -18.90 8.47
CA SER A 110 21.91 -19.95 9.50
C SER A 110 21.07 -21.19 9.21
N ASN A 111 20.08 -21.08 8.33
CA ASN A 111 19.24 -22.19 7.88
C ASN A 111 19.57 -22.67 6.47
N GLY A 112 20.72 -22.23 5.90
CA GLY A 112 21.18 -22.64 4.58
C GLY A 112 20.43 -21.96 3.42
N VAL A 113 19.62 -20.94 3.68
CA VAL A 113 18.94 -20.14 2.65
C VAL A 113 19.81 -18.90 2.38
N LYS A 114 20.25 -18.74 1.13
CA LYS A 114 21.08 -17.59 0.73
C LYS A 114 20.27 -16.29 0.82
N ALA A 115 20.80 -15.31 1.54
CA ALA A 115 20.20 -13.99 1.68
C ALA A 115 20.92 -12.95 0.82
N TYR A 116 20.17 -12.24 -0.01
CA TYR A 116 20.60 -11.06 -0.75
C TYR A 116 20.08 -9.83 0.00
N LEU A 117 20.94 -9.20 0.79
CA LEU A 117 20.59 -8.06 1.64
C LEU A 117 21.01 -6.76 0.95
N VAL A 118 20.13 -5.77 0.90
CA VAL A 118 20.50 -4.44 0.41
C VAL A 118 21.61 -3.81 1.26
N GLU A 119 22.56 -3.12 0.63
CA GLU A 119 23.63 -2.39 1.32
C GLU A 119 23.12 -1.26 2.19
N ASP A 120 22.04 -0.61 1.75
CA ASP A 120 21.34 0.48 2.42
C ASP A 120 19.85 0.41 2.08
N LEU A 121 19.04 1.28 2.69
CA LEU A 121 17.59 1.30 2.47
C LEU A 121 17.21 1.38 0.97
N ARG A 122 16.12 0.72 0.60
CA ARG A 122 15.54 0.72 -0.75
C ARG A 122 14.02 0.82 -0.71
N PRO A 123 13.41 1.40 -1.75
CA PRO A 123 11.96 1.41 -1.94
C PRO A 123 11.35 0.00 -1.97
N THR A 124 10.13 -0.14 -1.47
CA THR A 124 9.35 -1.39 -1.57
C THR A 124 9.23 -1.92 -3.01
N PRO A 125 8.94 -1.10 -4.04
CA PRO A 125 8.91 -1.59 -5.43
C PRO A 125 10.23 -2.17 -5.90
N GLU A 126 11.35 -1.66 -5.45
CA GLU A 126 12.66 -2.19 -5.81
C GLU A 126 12.92 -3.57 -5.19
N LEU A 127 12.41 -3.85 -3.98
CA LEU A 127 12.44 -5.22 -3.45
C LEU A 127 11.59 -6.17 -4.30
N SER A 128 10.36 -5.80 -4.65
CA SER A 128 9.51 -6.60 -5.53
C SER A 128 10.21 -6.92 -6.85
N PHE A 129 10.87 -5.93 -7.43
CA PHE A 129 11.72 -6.09 -8.62
C PHE A 129 12.90 -7.04 -8.35
N ALA A 130 13.65 -6.85 -7.26
CA ALA A 130 14.81 -7.65 -6.92
C ALA A 130 14.45 -9.15 -6.76
N VAL A 131 13.30 -9.48 -6.15
CA VAL A 131 12.80 -10.86 -6.06
C VAL A 131 12.67 -11.48 -7.45
N ARG A 132 12.08 -10.76 -8.40
CA ARG A 132 11.88 -11.23 -9.78
C ARG A 132 13.18 -11.29 -10.56
N TYR A 133 14.00 -10.24 -10.49
CA TYR A 133 15.24 -10.11 -11.23
C TYR A 133 16.29 -11.16 -10.82
N LEU A 134 16.46 -11.36 -9.52
CA LEU A 134 17.36 -12.38 -8.96
C LEU A 134 16.76 -13.80 -9.01
N GLY A 135 15.47 -13.93 -9.26
CA GLY A 135 14.77 -15.22 -9.26
C GLY A 135 14.72 -15.87 -7.87
N THR A 136 14.66 -15.08 -6.80
CA THR A 136 14.63 -15.60 -5.43
C THR A 136 13.31 -16.29 -5.10
N ALA A 137 13.33 -17.17 -4.11
CA ALA A 137 12.13 -17.87 -3.63
C ALA A 137 11.13 -16.94 -2.93
N SER A 138 11.67 -15.89 -2.30
CA SER A 138 10.90 -14.99 -1.44
C SER A 138 11.61 -13.65 -1.31
N GLY A 139 10.92 -12.68 -0.71
CA GLY A 139 11.49 -11.39 -0.29
C GLY A 139 10.97 -10.96 1.07
N ILE A 140 11.76 -10.17 1.78
CA ILE A 140 11.37 -9.52 3.03
C ILE A 140 11.60 -8.02 2.90
N ASN A 141 10.60 -7.20 3.26
CA ASN A 141 10.80 -5.78 3.48
C ASN A 141 10.49 -5.38 4.92
N ILE A 142 11.48 -4.79 5.58
CA ILE A 142 11.30 -4.29 6.94
C ILE A 142 10.80 -2.85 6.86
N THR A 143 9.50 -2.68 7.00
CA THR A 143 8.80 -1.40 6.87
C THR A 143 7.42 -1.44 7.48
N ALA A 144 6.95 -0.33 8.02
CA ALA A 144 5.54 -0.11 8.37
C ALA A 144 4.85 0.88 7.42
N SER A 145 5.40 1.12 6.21
CA SER A 145 4.85 2.05 5.22
C SER A 145 4.64 3.45 5.84
N HIS A 146 3.43 3.96 5.84
CA HIS A 146 3.05 5.30 6.32
C HIS A 146 2.61 5.36 7.79
N ASN A 147 2.77 4.29 8.57
CA ASN A 147 2.40 4.32 10.00
C ASN A 147 3.29 5.29 10.79
N PRO A 148 2.86 5.75 11.99
CA PRO A 148 3.67 6.57 12.87
C PRO A 148 5.05 5.98 13.18
N LYS A 149 5.97 6.82 13.66
CA LYS A 149 7.38 6.45 13.90
C LYS A 149 7.59 5.29 14.88
N GLU A 150 6.63 5.08 15.80
CA GLU A 150 6.68 4.02 16.80
C GLU A 150 6.46 2.63 16.19
N TYR A 151 5.97 2.55 14.95
CA TYR A 151 5.66 1.29 14.28
C TYR A 151 6.80 0.83 13.40
N ASN A 152 6.95 -0.50 13.31
CA ASN A 152 7.70 -1.17 12.27
C ASN A 152 6.92 -2.39 11.78
N GLY A 153 7.40 -3.04 10.72
CA GLY A 153 6.73 -4.18 10.13
C GLY A 153 7.72 -5.11 9.41
N TYR A 154 7.18 -6.22 8.96
CA TYR A 154 7.89 -7.29 8.28
C TYR A 154 6.97 -7.80 7.16
N LYS A 155 7.10 -7.24 5.94
CA LYS A 155 6.33 -7.64 4.76
C LYS A 155 7.02 -8.82 4.09
N VAL A 156 6.26 -9.84 3.69
CA VAL A 156 6.79 -11.03 3.01
C VAL A 156 6.27 -11.09 1.57
N TYR A 157 7.18 -11.37 0.65
CA TYR A 157 6.93 -11.53 -0.78
C TYR A 157 7.25 -12.96 -1.21
N TRP A 158 6.60 -13.46 -2.24
CA TRP A 158 6.89 -14.77 -2.82
C TRP A 158 7.63 -14.64 -4.15
N GLN A 159 7.95 -15.77 -4.78
CA GLN A 159 8.85 -15.83 -5.94
C GLN A 159 8.38 -15.01 -7.17
N GLU A 160 7.12 -14.67 -7.27
CA GLU A 160 6.59 -13.78 -8.32
C GLU A 160 6.79 -12.29 -8.03
N GLY A 161 7.29 -11.93 -6.86
CA GLY A 161 7.53 -10.55 -6.42
C GLY A 161 6.31 -9.85 -5.82
N SER A 162 5.18 -10.53 -5.65
CA SER A 162 4.01 -10.01 -4.91
C SER A 162 4.01 -10.47 -3.46
N GLN A 163 3.30 -9.74 -2.59
CA GLN A 163 3.12 -10.14 -1.20
C GLN A 163 2.41 -11.50 -1.12
N ILE A 164 2.80 -12.32 -0.14
CA ILE A 164 2.27 -13.67 0.06
C ILE A 164 0.75 -13.68 0.22
N LYS A 165 0.13 -14.78 -0.21
CA LYS A 165 -1.29 -15.09 -0.02
C LYS A 165 -1.49 -15.99 1.20
N SER A 166 -2.76 -16.28 1.51
CA SER A 166 -3.16 -17.02 2.71
C SER A 166 -2.53 -18.42 2.80
N ASP A 167 -2.35 -19.13 1.70
CA ASP A 167 -1.75 -20.47 1.67
C ASP A 167 -0.33 -20.48 2.25
N ILE A 168 0.49 -19.50 1.86
CA ILE A 168 1.86 -19.36 2.39
C ILE A 168 1.85 -18.76 3.79
N SER A 169 1.03 -17.72 4.04
CA SER A 169 0.98 -17.08 5.36
C SER A 169 0.49 -18.03 6.46
N ASP A 170 -0.47 -18.90 6.15
CA ASP A 170 -0.99 -19.89 7.10
C ASP A 170 0.08 -20.92 7.46
N THR A 171 0.86 -21.39 6.47
CA THR A 171 1.99 -22.29 6.70
C THR A 171 3.07 -21.64 7.58
N VAL A 172 3.42 -20.38 7.31
CA VAL A 172 4.38 -19.63 8.14
C VAL A 172 3.84 -19.48 9.57
N LEU A 173 2.54 -19.19 9.74
CA LEU A 173 1.91 -19.05 11.05
C LEU A 173 1.92 -20.38 11.84
N GLU A 174 1.69 -21.51 11.17
CA GLU A 174 1.80 -22.83 11.81
C GLU A 174 3.21 -23.08 12.37
N TYR A 175 4.26 -22.73 11.62
CA TYR A 175 5.63 -22.82 12.11
C TYR A 175 5.89 -21.84 13.28
N ILE A 176 5.46 -20.57 13.19
CA ILE A 176 5.59 -19.60 14.28
C ILE A 176 5.00 -20.17 15.58
N ASN A 177 3.80 -20.76 15.51
CA ASN A 177 3.10 -21.32 16.66
C ASN A 177 3.79 -22.57 17.28
N SER A 178 4.64 -23.25 16.51
CA SER A 178 5.39 -24.42 16.97
C SER A 178 6.75 -24.11 17.58
N MET A 179 7.22 -22.85 17.49
CA MET A 179 8.57 -22.43 17.89
C MET A 179 8.58 -21.62 19.19
N ASP A 180 9.58 -21.85 20.05
CA ASP A 180 9.78 -20.98 21.22
C ASP A 180 10.35 -19.63 20.81
N ILE A 181 9.78 -18.55 21.36
CA ILE A 181 10.16 -17.18 21.00
C ILE A 181 11.60 -16.84 21.43
N PHE A 182 12.15 -17.52 22.43
CA PHE A 182 13.49 -17.28 22.98
C PHE A 182 14.57 -18.19 22.42
N ASP A 183 14.22 -19.09 21.49
CA ASP A 183 15.21 -19.93 20.83
C ASP A 183 16.21 -19.09 20.03
N ASN A 184 17.45 -19.57 19.97
CA ASN A 184 18.49 -18.95 19.17
C ASN A 184 18.40 -19.45 17.73
N TYR A 185 17.90 -18.62 16.84
CA TYR A 185 17.77 -18.92 15.41
C TYR A 185 18.97 -18.45 14.55
N VAL A 186 19.95 -17.75 15.16
CA VAL A 186 21.18 -17.30 14.49
C VAL A 186 22.36 -18.14 14.97
N THR A 187 22.97 -18.92 14.08
CA THR A 187 24.10 -19.80 14.39
C THR A 187 25.37 -19.42 13.64
N LEU A 188 25.28 -18.49 12.67
CA LEU A 188 26.40 -17.95 11.90
C LEU A 188 26.61 -16.47 12.24
N THR A 189 27.87 -16.04 12.32
CA THR A 189 28.18 -14.62 12.29
C THR A 189 28.01 -14.07 10.87
N GLU A 190 28.07 -12.76 10.73
CA GLU A 190 28.02 -12.11 9.42
C GLU A 190 29.17 -12.55 8.51
N GLU A 191 30.39 -12.57 9.06
CA GLU A 191 31.62 -12.97 8.36
C GLU A 191 31.51 -14.43 7.90
N GLU A 192 31.08 -15.35 8.78
CA GLU A 192 30.90 -16.76 8.44
C GLU A 192 29.83 -16.96 7.35
N ALA A 193 28.73 -16.18 7.39
CA ALA A 193 27.68 -16.23 6.37
C ALA A 193 28.18 -15.74 5.01
N GLN A 194 29.00 -14.67 5.00
CA GLN A 194 29.63 -14.15 3.78
C GLN A 194 30.66 -15.13 3.22
N GLU A 195 31.58 -15.68 4.05
CA GLU A 195 32.57 -16.67 3.64
C GLU A 195 31.93 -17.92 3.03
N LYS A 196 30.77 -18.33 3.52
CA LYS A 196 29.99 -19.44 2.97
C LYS A 196 29.17 -19.06 1.73
N GLY A 197 29.15 -17.80 1.33
CA GLY A 197 28.34 -17.30 0.22
C GLY A 197 26.82 -17.32 0.50
N LEU A 198 26.44 -17.42 1.78
CA LEU A 198 25.04 -17.42 2.22
C LEU A 198 24.51 -16.02 2.57
N LEU A 199 25.37 -15.02 2.68
CA LEU A 199 25.02 -13.61 2.77
C LEU A 199 25.74 -12.84 1.67
N VAL A 200 24.97 -12.17 0.83
CA VAL A 200 25.46 -11.33 -0.26
C VAL A 200 24.82 -9.96 -0.15
N TYR A 201 25.62 -8.91 -0.14
CA TYR A 201 25.09 -7.55 -0.23
C TYR A 201 24.81 -7.20 -1.68
N ILE A 202 23.64 -6.58 -1.92
CA ILE A 202 23.20 -6.10 -3.22
C ILE A 202 22.93 -4.59 -3.16
N GLY A 203 23.13 -3.90 -4.27
CA GLY A 203 23.01 -2.45 -4.32
C GLY A 203 22.93 -1.93 -5.75
N GLN A 204 23.92 -1.14 -6.17
CA GLN A 204 23.89 -0.38 -7.42
C GLN A 204 23.53 -1.19 -8.66
N GLU A 205 23.90 -2.45 -8.76
CA GLU A 205 23.57 -3.30 -9.90
C GLU A 205 22.06 -3.55 -10.02
N ILE A 206 21.37 -3.70 -8.89
CA ILE A 206 19.91 -3.85 -8.86
C ILE A 206 19.23 -2.51 -9.10
N ASP A 207 19.75 -1.42 -8.46
CA ASP A 207 19.26 -0.05 -8.66
C ASP A 207 19.25 0.29 -10.17
N GLU A 208 20.35 0.03 -10.89
CA GLU A 208 20.50 0.37 -12.32
C GLU A 208 19.49 -0.37 -13.20
N GLU A 209 19.27 -1.64 -12.95
CA GLU A 209 18.29 -2.43 -13.68
C GLU A 209 16.86 -2.01 -13.37
N PHE A 210 16.54 -1.73 -12.10
CA PHE A 210 15.25 -1.19 -11.67
C PHE A 210 14.97 0.17 -12.34
N TYR A 211 15.94 1.09 -12.34
CA TYR A 211 15.78 2.39 -13.01
C TYR A 211 15.61 2.24 -14.51
N ARG A 212 16.29 1.29 -15.15
CA ARG A 212 16.11 0.99 -16.57
C ARG A 212 14.69 0.55 -16.87
N GLU A 213 14.13 -0.39 -16.09
CA GLU A 213 12.76 -0.85 -16.29
C GLU A 213 11.73 0.25 -16.00
N SER A 214 11.94 1.07 -14.97
CA SER A 214 11.11 2.24 -14.69
C SER A 214 11.11 3.22 -15.87
N LEU A 215 12.29 3.52 -16.45
CA LEU A 215 12.41 4.39 -17.62
C LEU A 215 11.75 3.80 -18.88
N ASN A 216 11.73 2.48 -19.04
CA ASN A 216 11.03 1.80 -20.13
C ASN A 216 9.51 2.00 -20.09
N CYS A 217 8.95 2.36 -18.93
CA CYS A 217 7.54 2.71 -18.80
C CYS A 217 7.19 4.11 -19.29
N ALA A 218 8.18 4.94 -19.64
CA ALA A 218 7.94 6.27 -20.21
C ALA A 218 7.18 6.19 -21.53
N ILE A 219 6.22 7.09 -21.73
CA ILE A 219 5.30 7.05 -22.89
C ILE A 219 5.68 8.06 -23.95
N ASN A 220 5.97 9.30 -23.55
CA ASN A 220 6.28 10.40 -24.48
C ASN A 220 7.70 10.92 -24.24
N ASP A 221 8.54 10.94 -25.28
CA ASP A 221 9.87 11.57 -25.26
C ASP A 221 9.87 12.97 -25.85
N GLU A 222 9.10 13.15 -26.90
CA GLU A 222 8.88 14.42 -27.58
C GLU A 222 7.57 15.05 -27.09
N ASN A 223 7.41 16.34 -27.27
CA ASN A 223 6.21 17.10 -26.89
C ASN A 223 5.90 17.08 -25.38
N ILE A 224 6.94 17.05 -24.54
CA ILE A 224 6.84 17.26 -23.10
C ILE A 224 7.73 18.41 -22.65
N ASP A 225 7.27 19.22 -21.71
CA ASP A 225 8.04 20.34 -21.16
C ASP A 225 9.06 19.80 -20.14
N LYS A 226 10.31 19.59 -20.57
CA LYS A 226 11.40 19.13 -19.68
C LYS A 226 11.83 20.16 -18.63
N ASP A 227 11.39 21.42 -18.79
CA ASP A 227 11.67 22.52 -17.84
C ASP A 227 10.52 22.71 -16.83
N ILE A 228 9.54 21.80 -16.80
CA ILE A 228 8.50 21.78 -15.76
C ILE A 228 9.13 21.85 -14.37
N SER A 229 8.59 22.72 -13.50
CA SER A 229 9.06 22.90 -12.14
C SER A 229 8.32 21.93 -11.20
N VAL A 230 9.05 21.03 -10.58
CA VAL A 230 8.53 19.97 -9.71
C VAL A 230 9.09 20.14 -8.31
N VAL A 231 8.25 20.14 -7.31
CA VAL A 231 8.67 19.95 -5.92
C VAL A 231 8.47 18.49 -5.53
N TYR A 232 9.45 17.88 -4.90
CA TYR A 232 9.38 16.51 -4.43
C TYR A 232 9.70 16.42 -2.94
N THR A 233 8.86 15.71 -2.19
CA THR A 233 9.18 15.29 -0.82
C THR A 233 9.14 13.77 -0.67
N PRO A 234 10.23 13.14 -0.25
CA PRO A 234 10.27 11.72 0.12
C PRO A 234 9.77 11.46 1.55
N LEU A 235 9.34 12.47 2.30
CA LEU A 235 8.92 12.38 3.71
C LEU A 235 9.95 11.64 4.59
N ASN A 236 11.23 11.99 4.47
CA ASN A 236 12.37 11.30 5.10
C ASN A 236 12.44 9.79 4.80
N GLY A 237 11.86 9.35 3.68
CA GLY A 237 11.73 7.96 3.27
C GLY A 237 12.82 7.47 2.32
N ALA A 238 12.60 6.26 1.77
CA ALA A 238 13.52 5.57 0.86
C ALA A 238 13.47 6.09 -0.58
N GLY A 239 12.48 6.92 -0.93
CA GLY A 239 12.23 7.33 -2.32
C GLY A 239 13.24 8.34 -2.89
N TYR A 240 13.98 9.08 -2.05
CA TYR A 240 14.80 10.22 -2.48
C TYR A 240 15.73 9.87 -3.64
N LYS A 241 16.61 8.88 -3.45
CA LYS A 241 17.60 8.49 -4.47
C LYS A 241 16.94 7.98 -5.75
N ALA A 242 15.96 7.09 -5.63
CA ALA A 242 15.34 6.44 -6.77
C ALA A 242 14.53 7.42 -7.62
N VAL A 243 13.62 8.17 -7.01
CA VAL A 243 12.75 9.14 -7.72
C VAL A 243 13.58 10.23 -8.39
N THR A 244 14.53 10.86 -7.66
CA THR A 244 15.36 11.92 -8.24
C THR A 244 16.26 11.41 -9.37
N THR A 245 16.78 10.17 -9.26
CA THR A 245 17.60 9.56 -10.31
C THR A 245 16.77 9.30 -11.57
N VAL A 246 15.57 8.72 -11.44
CA VAL A 246 14.70 8.42 -12.59
C VAL A 246 14.25 9.71 -13.26
N LEU A 247 13.82 10.74 -12.50
CA LEU A 247 13.44 12.04 -13.05
C LEU A 247 14.61 12.74 -13.76
N ALA A 248 15.81 12.71 -13.19
CA ALA A 248 17.00 13.29 -13.80
C ALA A 248 17.38 12.58 -15.11
N ARG A 249 17.35 11.23 -15.14
CA ARG A 249 17.62 10.43 -16.34
C ARG A 249 16.56 10.64 -17.42
N ARG A 250 15.32 10.93 -16.99
CA ARG A 250 14.23 11.30 -17.89
C ARG A 250 14.40 12.71 -18.48
N GLY A 251 15.36 13.47 -17.98
CA GLY A 251 15.74 14.81 -18.44
C GLY A 251 15.00 15.96 -17.76
N PHE A 252 14.26 15.73 -16.69
CA PHE A 252 13.66 16.78 -15.88
C PHE A 252 14.74 17.43 -15.00
N LYS A 253 14.96 18.74 -15.20
CA LYS A 253 16.08 19.47 -14.58
C LYS A 253 15.65 20.32 -13.39
N ASN A 254 14.38 20.75 -13.35
CA ASN A 254 13.84 21.62 -12.33
C ASN A 254 13.08 20.82 -11.26
N VAL A 255 13.76 19.85 -10.66
CA VAL A 255 13.24 19.06 -9.55
C VAL A 255 13.82 19.60 -8.26
N HIS A 256 12.98 20.18 -7.42
CA HIS A 256 13.32 20.81 -6.15
C HIS A 256 12.90 19.89 -5.01
N VAL A 257 13.85 19.35 -4.29
CA VAL A 257 13.56 18.45 -3.16
C VAL A 257 13.43 19.26 -1.88
N VAL A 258 12.44 18.93 -1.06
CA VAL A 258 12.24 19.54 0.27
C VAL A 258 13.42 19.17 1.15
N GLU A 259 14.26 20.16 1.49
CA GLU A 259 15.54 19.97 2.19
C GLU A 259 15.38 19.31 3.56
N GLU A 260 14.34 19.68 4.32
CA GLU A 260 14.05 19.17 5.65
C GLU A 260 13.58 17.71 5.67
N GLN A 261 13.15 17.21 4.51
CA GLN A 261 12.53 15.87 4.36
C GLN A 261 13.29 14.95 3.42
N LYS A 262 14.40 15.39 2.82
CA LYS A 262 15.12 14.62 1.80
C LYS A 262 15.93 13.46 2.36
N ASP A 263 16.59 13.68 3.52
CA ASP A 263 17.46 12.68 4.11
C ASP A 263 16.62 11.64 4.88
N PRO A 264 16.90 10.35 4.70
CA PRO A 264 16.18 9.31 5.40
C PRO A 264 16.29 9.43 6.92
N ASP A 265 15.15 9.51 7.62
CA ASP A 265 15.10 9.60 9.07
C ASP A 265 13.86 8.91 9.62
N GLY A 266 14.05 7.78 10.31
CA GLY A 266 12.97 6.99 10.90
C GLY A 266 12.25 7.65 12.07
N THR A 267 12.68 8.84 12.52
CA THR A 267 11.98 9.64 13.53
C THR A 267 10.92 10.56 12.94
N PHE A 268 10.94 10.76 11.61
CA PHE A 268 10.01 11.65 10.86
C PHE A 268 9.81 13.01 11.54
N PRO A 269 10.89 13.83 11.70
CA PRO A 269 10.88 14.99 12.59
C PRO A 269 9.94 16.12 12.15
N THR A 270 9.49 16.09 10.90
CA THR A 270 8.66 17.13 10.29
C THR A 270 7.17 16.81 10.25
N ILE A 271 6.80 15.54 10.54
CA ILE A 271 5.42 15.08 10.41
C ILE A 271 5.14 13.91 11.36
N GLU A 272 3.98 13.89 12.00
CA GLU A 272 3.56 12.82 12.91
C GLU A 272 3.16 11.55 12.15
N TYR A 273 2.45 11.72 11.04
CA TYR A 273 2.00 10.65 10.15
C TYR A 273 2.62 10.84 8.75
N PRO A 274 3.65 10.07 8.38
CA PRO A 274 4.29 10.21 7.07
C PRO A 274 3.45 9.55 5.97
N ASN A 275 2.20 9.99 5.84
CA ASN A 275 1.22 9.51 4.88
C ASN A 275 0.88 10.62 3.88
N PRO A 276 1.21 10.48 2.60
CA PRO A 276 0.90 11.48 1.59
C PRO A 276 -0.61 11.68 1.32
N GLU A 277 -1.50 10.81 1.83
CA GLU A 277 -2.95 11.08 1.80
C GLU A 277 -3.36 12.22 2.75
N ASP A 278 -2.51 12.55 3.73
CA ASP A 278 -2.72 13.68 4.63
C ASP A 278 -2.12 14.94 4.02
N THR A 279 -2.92 15.97 3.84
CA THR A 279 -2.46 17.28 3.30
C THR A 279 -1.37 17.93 4.16
N ALA A 280 -1.31 17.62 5.46
CA ALA A 280 -0.22 18.09 6.33
C ALA A 280 1.17 17.60 5.84
N ALA A 281 1.24 16.50 5.08
CA ALA A 281 2.48 16.01 4.48
C ALA A 281 3.08 16.98 3.45
N PHE A 282 2.26 17.84 2.88
CA PHE A 282 2.65 18.78 1.83
C PHE A 282 3.08 20.17 2.33
N GLU A 283 2.92 20.50 3.61
CA GLU A 283 3.18 21.85 4.15
C GLU A 283 4.57 22.40 3.75
N TYR A 284 5.62 21.59 3.87
CA TYR A 284 6.97 22.00 3.46
C TYR A 284 7.10 22.07 1.93
N GLY A 285 6.46 21.17 1.22
CA GLY A 285 6.40 21.17 -0.25
C GLY A 285 5.69 22.39 -0.81
N GLU A 286 4.53 22.78 -0.24
CA GLU A 286 3.79 23.97 -0.64
C GLU A 286 4.57 25.26 -0.40
N ARG A 287 5.32 25.34 0.70
CA ARG A 287 6.20 26.48 0.97
C ARG A 287 7.27 26.59 -0.12
N LEU A 288 7.97 25.51 -0.40
CA LEU A 288 9.00 25.46 -1.44
C LEU A 288 8.40 25.73 -2.84
N ALA A 289 7.22 25.21 -3.12
CA ALA A 289 6.55 25.41 -4.40
C ALA A 289 6.28 26.89 -4.71
N LYS A 290 5.91 27.68 -3.70
CA LYS A 290 5.75 29.15 -3.82
C LYS A 290 7.07 29.85 -4.10
N GLU A 291 8.18 29.39 -3.52
CA GLU A 291 9.51 29.99 -3.71
C GLU A 291 10.07 29.73 -5.12
N VAL A 292 9.84 28.51 -5.66
CA VAL A 292 10.37 28.10 -6.96
C VAL A 292 9.38 28.23 -8.12
N ASN A 293 8.17 28.71 -7.85
CA ASN A 293 7.05 28.74 -8.81
C ASN A 293 6.82 27.37 -9.45
N ALA A 294 6.60 26.35 -8.62
CA ALA A 294 6.38 25.00 -9.08
C ALA A 294 5.07 24.84 -9.88
N ASP A 295 5.03 23.85 -10.74
CA ASP A 295 3.83 23.43 -11.45
C ASP A 295 3.09 22.31 -10.70
N VAL A 296 3.86 21.40 -10.07
CA VAL A 296 3.35 20.27 -9.31
C VAL A 296 4.20 19.98 -8.08
N ILE A 297 3.58 19.42 -7.05
CA ILE A 297 4.23 18.88 -5.86
C ILE A 297 3.90 17.40 -5.79
N ILE A 298 4.90 16.54 -5.64
CA ILE A 298 4.72 15.10 -5.43
C ILE A 298 5.31 14.67 -4.09
N ALA A 299 4.64 13.73 -3.43
CA ALA A 299 5.07 13.17 -2.16
C ALA A 299 4.98 11.64 -2.19
N THR A 300 6.02 10.96 -1.68
CA THR A 300 6.01 9.51 -1.48
C THR A 300 6.04 9.16 0.00
N ASP A 301 5.42 8.05 0.38
CA ASP A 301 5.51 7.54 1.74
C ASP A 301 6.90 6.92 2.05
N PRO A 302 7.22 6.61 3.31
CA PRO A 302 8.58 6.20 3.69
C PRO A 302 9.16 5.01 2.96
N ASP A 303 8.37 4.05 2.53
CA ASP A 303 8.84 2.91 1.72
C ASP A 303 8.55 3.08 0.21
N CYS A 304 8.09 4.28 -0.18
CA CYS A 304 7.93 4.73 -1.55
C CYS A 304 7.08 3.78 -2.42
N ASP A 305 6.07 3.14 -1.82
CA ASP A 305 5.09 2.35 -2.56
C ASP A 305 3.84 3.17 -2.92
N ARG A 306 3.64 4.36 -2.32
CA ARG A 306 2.53 5.30 -2.56
C ARG A 306 3.03 6.63 -3.06
N LEU A 307 2.16 7.32 -3.82
CA LEU A 307 2.43 8.65 -4.31
C LEU A 307 1.17 9.50 -4.31
N ALA A 308 1.25 10.70 -3.73
CA ALA A 308 0.23 11.73 -3.85
C ALA A 308 0.76 12.95 -4.62
N VAL A 309 -0.15 13.75 -5.16
CA VAL A 309 0.16 14.92 -5.98
C VAL A 309 -0.71 16.09 -5.61
N GLU A 310 -0.10 17.27 -5.57
CA GLU A 310 -0.75 18.56 -5.60
C GLU A 310 -0.35 19.33 -6.85
N VAL A 311 -1.27 20.09 -7.39
CA VAL A 311 -1.13 20.81 -8.66
C VAL A 311 -1.29 22.29 -8.41
N ILE A 312 -0.40 23.10 -8.93
CA ILE A 312 -0.59 24.57 -8.91
C ILE A 312 -1.49 24.94 -10.07
N HIS A 313 -2.72 25.30 -9.75
CA HIS A 313 -3.76 25.66 -10.72
C HIS A 313 -4.30 27.06 -10.44
N ASN A 314 -4.18 27.97 -11.42
CA ASN A 314 -4.59 29.38 -11.28
C ASN A 314 -3.99 30.09 -10.04
N GLY A 315 -2.78 29.72 -9.64
CA GLY A 315 -2.08 30.28 -8.48
C GLY A 315 -2.46 29.67 -7.12
N GLU A 316 -3.36 28.71 -7.10
CA GLU A 316 -3.79 27.99 -5.90
C GLU A 316 -3.29 26.53 -5.92
N VAL A 317 -3.08 25.96 -4.74
CA VAL A 317 -2.74 24.53 -4.58
C VAL A 317 -4.02 23.70 -4.62
N VAL A 318 -4.04 22.70 -5.47
CA VAL A 318 -5.15 21.74 -5.59
C VAL A 318 -4.62 20.32 -5.37
N SER A 319 -5.03 19.69 -4.28
CA SER A 319 -4.72 18.29 -3.99
C SER A 319 -5.62 17.36 -4.82
N LEU A 320 -5.05 16.37 -5.48
CA LEU A 320 -5.80 15.30 -6.14
C LEU A 320 -5.80 14.06 -5.25
N ASN A 321 -7.00 13.55 -4.93
CA ASN A 321 -7.08 12.28 -4.21
C ASN A 321 -6.68 11.08 -5.09
N GLY A 322 -6.58 9.88 -4.49
CA GLY A 322 -6.09 8.70 -5.20
C GLY A 322 -6.92 8.30 -6.42
N ASN A 323 -8.25 8.50 -6.38
CA ASN A 323 -9.12 8.27 -7.53
C ASN A 323 -8.91 9.30 -8.64
N GLN A 324 -8.76 10.57 -8.28
CA GLN A 324 -8.56 11.67 -9.22
C GLN A 324 -7.20 11.57 -9.92
N ALA A 325 -6.14 11.39 -9.14
CA ALA A 325 -4.79 11.18 -9.68
C ALA A 325 -4.73 9.89 -10.53
N GLY A 326 -5.38 8.82 -10.07
CA GLY A 326 -5.54 7.58 -10.82
C GLY A 326 -6.23 7.77 -12.16
N ALA A 327 -7.32 8.55 -12.21
CA ALA A 327 -8.02 8.83 -13.47
C ALA A 327 -7.19 9.63 -14.45
N VAL A 328 -6.47 10.65 -13.97
CA VAL A 328 -5.55 11.44 -14.81
C VAL A 328 -4.42 10.57 -15.38
N LEU A 329 -3.84 9.69 -14.55
CA LEU A 329 -2.82 8.73 -15.00
C LEU A 329 -3.38 7.73 -16.00
N VAL A 330 -4.54 7.12 -15.72
CA VAL A 330 -5.22 6.17 -16.64
C VAL A 330 -5.51 6.82 -17.98
N GLN A 331 -6.04 8.06 -17.98
CA GLN A 331 -6.29 8.80 -19.19
C GLN A 331 -4.99 9.05 -19.97
N TYR A 332 -3.96 9.54 -19.29
CA TYR A 332 -2.66 9.80 -19.89
C TYR A 332 -2.06 8.54 -20.53
N VAL A 333 -2.02 7.44 -19.80
CA VAL A 333 -1.44 6.16 -20.25
C VAL A 333 -2.22 5.61 -21.44
N ILE A 334 -3.54 5.43 -21.30
CA ILE A 334 -4.36 4.77 -22.33
C ILE A 334 -4.41 5.60 -23.61
N GLU A 335 -4.69 6.91 -23.52
CA GLU A 335 -4.80 7.77 -24.70
C GLU A 335 -3.49 7.86 -25.48
N ASN A 336 -2.36 7.99 -24.78
CA ASN A 336 -1.07 8.14 -25.46
C ASN A 336 -0.54 6.82 -26.02
N LEU A 337 -0.75 5.69 -25.33
CA LEU A 337 -0.46 4.37 -25.90
C LEU A 337 -1.31 4.10 -27.13
N ALA A 338 -2.61 4.41 -27.10
CA ALA A 338 -3.50 4.25 -28.23
C ALA A 338 -3.10 5.14 -29.43
N LYS A 339 -2.80 6.43 -29.19
CA LYS A 339 -2.30 7.37 -30.23
C LYS A 339 -1.01 6.89 -30.89
N GLN A 340 -0.16 6.19 -30.16
CA GLN A 340 1.11 5.62 -30.66
C GLN A 340 0.94 4.21 -31.24
N ASN A 341 -0.27 3.63 -31.27
CA ASN A 341 -0.54 2.24 -31.62
C ASN A 341 0.27 1.22 -30.77
N LYS A 342 0.49 1.55 -29.49
CA LYS A 342 1.22 0.73 -28.52
C LYS A 342 0.31 0.11 -27.44
N LEU A 343 -1.00 0.39 -27.49
CA LEU A 343 -1.93 -0.30 -26.58
C LEU A 343 -1.91 -1.79 -26.94
N PRO A 344 -1.63 -2.68 -25.98
CA PRO A 344 -1.50 -4.11 -26.29
C PRO A 344 -2.84 -4.73 -26.70
N GLU A 345 -2.81 -5.93 -27.26
CA GLU A 345 -4.01 -6.72 -27.47
C GLU A 345 -4.62 -7.15 -26.13
N ASN A 346 -5.95 -7.24 -26.04
CA ASN A 346 -6.66 -7.58 -24.80
C ASN A 346 -6.17 -6.78 -23.58
N PRO A 347 -6.16 -5.44 -23.65
CA PRO A 347 -5.61 -4.60 -22.60
C PRO A 347 -6.52 -4.59 -21.37
N VAL A 348 -5.93 -4.67 -20.18
CA VAL A 348 -6.68 -4.71 -18.91
C VAL A 348 -6.14 -3.68 -17.93
N LEU A 349 -7.07 -2.99 -17.27
CA LEU A 349 -6.85 -2.21 -16.07
C LEU A 349 -7.43 -2.96 -14.87
N VAL A 350 -6.68 -3.06 -13.77
CA VAL A 350 -7.11 -3.74 -12.55
C VAL A 350 -7.24 -2.73 -11.41
N LYS A 351 -8.37 -2.76 -10.69
CA LYS A 351 -8.59 -1.87 -9.54
C LYS A 351 -9.27 -2.59 -8.38
N SER A 352 -9.28 -1.98 -7.19
CA SER A 352 -9.98 -2.57 -6.05
C SER A 352 -11.50 -2.36 -6.13
N ILE A 353 -12.27 -3.25 -5.48
CA ILE A 353 -13.74 -3.16 -5.37
C ILE A 353 -14.24 -1.87 -4.72
N VAL A 354 -13.37 -1.14 -4.04
CA VAL A 354 -13.66 0.15 -3.38
C VAL A 354 -13.05 1.34 -4.11
N THR A 355 -12.36 1.12 -5.22
CA THR A 355 -11.84 2.18 -6.11
C THR A 355 -12.94 2.70 -7.02
N SER A 356 -12.92 3.99 -7.35
CA SER A 356 -13.93 4.67 -8.17
C SER A 356 -14.16 3.99 -9.52
N LYS A 357 -15.41 4.04 -9.99
CA LYS A 357 -15.78 3.63 -11.35
C LYS A 357 -15.49 4.70 -12.42
N MET A 358 -14.95 5.86 -12.04
CA MET A 358 -14.81 7.00 -12.94
C MET A 358 -13.99 6.70 -14.21
N VAL A 359 -13.03 5.76 -14.16
CA VAL A 359 -12.21 5.39 -15.32
C VAL A 359 -12.90 4.42 -16.30
N GLU A 360 -13.99 3.75 -15.89
CA GLU A 360 -14.67 2.73 -16.70
C GLU A 360 -15.19 3.26 -18.05
N PRO A 361 -15.78 4.48 -18.14
CA PRO A 361 -16.21 5.02 -19.44
C PRO A 361 -15.06 5.26 -20.41
N LEU A 362 -13.92 5.78 -19.92
CA LEU A 362 -12.71 5.96 -20.74
C LEU A 362 -12.17 4.61 -21.21
N CYS A 363 -12.00 3.66 -20.29
CA CYS A 363 -11.51 2.32 -20.61
C CYS A 363 -12.38 1.65 -21.69
N LYS A 364 -13.70 1.75 -21.57
CA LYS A 364 -14.65 1.23 -22.56
C LYS A 364 -14.48 1.87 -23.94
N GLU A 365 -14.21 3.19 -23.99
CA GLU A 365 -13.99 3.91 -25.26
C GLU A 365 -12.75 3.39 -26.01
N TYR A 366 -11.71 3.01 -25.28
CA TYR A 366 -10.46 2.48 -25.84
C TYR A 366 -10.37 0.95 -25.91
N GLY A 367 -11.44 0.23 -25.54
CA GLY A 367 -11.48 -1.22 -25.54
C GLY A 367 -10.60 -1.86 -24.46
N VAL A 368 -10.35 -1.13 -23.36
CA VAL A 368 -9.62 -1.64 -22.18
C VAL A 368 -10.63 -2.27 -21.23
N GLU A 369 -10.44 -3.53 -20.90
CA GLU A 369 -11.24 -4.21 -19.89
C GLU A 369 -10.88 -3.70 -18.49
N VAL A 370 -11.87 -3.50 -17.62
CA VAL A 370 -11.66 -3.15 -16.20
C VAL A 370 -12.06 -4.31 -15.33
N ILE A 371 -11.13 -4.76 -14.47
CA ILE A 371 -11.36 -5.87 -13.55
C ILE A 371 -11.25 -5.36 -12.11
N ASP A 372 -12.30 -5.62 -11.32
CA ASP A 372 -12.35 -5.36 -9.90
C ASP A 372 -11.83 -6.57 -9.11
N VAL A 373 -10.92 -6.32 -8.14
CA VAL A 373 -10.39 -7.32 -7.22
C VAL A 373 -10.54 -6.86 -5.77
N LEU A 374 -10.29 -7.73 -4.81
CA LEU A 374 -10.23 -7.32 -3.40
C LEU A 374 -9.18 -6.24 -3.17
N THR A 375 -9.39 -5.43 -2.12
CA THR A 375 -8.39 -4.45 -1.65
C THR A 375 -7.07 -5.12 -1.29
N GLY A 376 -5.99 -4.42 -1.58
CA GLY A 376 -4.62 -4.88 -1.39
C GLY A 376 -3.95 -5.24 -2.72
N PHE A 377 -2.82 -4.60 -2.97
CA PHE A 377 -2.13 -4.67 -4.26
C PHE A 377 -1.70 -6.08 -4.67
N LYS A 378 -1.53 -7.01 -3.69
CA LYS A 378 -1.32 -8.42 -3.95
C LYS A 378 -2.45 -9.07 -4.78
N ASN A 379 -3.68 -8.57 -4.65
CA ASN A 379 -4.82 -9.07 -5.43
C ASN A 379 -4.81 -8.48 -6.85
N ILE A 380 -4.41 -7.22 -6.99
CA ILE A 380 -4.19 -6.57 -8.29
C ILE A 380 -3.09 -7.31 -9.06
N CYS A 381 -1.95 -7.55 -8.42
CA CYS A 381 -0.80 -8.19 -9.04
C CYS A 381 -0.93 -9.71 -9.22
N ALA A 382 -1.92 -10.36 -8.61
CA ALA A 382 -2.18 -11.78 -8.83
C ALA A 382 -2.57 -12.08 -10.27
N LEU A 383 -3.37 -11.20 -10.89
CA LEU A 383 -3.85 -11.38 -12.26
C LEU A 383 -2.73 -11.32 -13.31
N PRO A 384 -1.85 -10.30 -13.34
CA PRO A 384 -0.71 -10.33 -14.25
C PRO A 384 0.25 -11.49 -14.02
N ASN A 385 0.33 -12.09 -12.82
CA ASN A 385 1.08 -13.33 -12.62
C ASN A 385 0.49 -14.50 -13.43
N GLU A 386 -0.83 -14.61 -13.47
CA GLU A 386 -1.53 -15.60 -14.26
C GLU A 386 -1.38 -15.32 -15.76
N TRP A 387 -1.52 -14.07 -16.17
CA TRP A 387 -1.44 -13.68 -17.59
C TRP A 387 -0.03 -13.80 -18.16
N ASP A 388 1.03 -13.63 -17.37
CA ASP A 388 2.41 -13.90 -17.78
C ASP A 388 2.59 -15.38 -18.20
N ILE A 389 1.78 -16.29 -17.65
CA ILE A 389 1.81 -17.72 -17.95
C ILE A 389 0.87 -18.07 -19.10
N THR A 390 -0.36 -17.55 -19.07
CA THR A 390 -1.42 -17.92 -20.02
C THR A 390 -1.39 -17.10 -21.30
N GLY A 391 -0.88 -15.88 -21.28
CA GLY A 391 -0.91 -14.93 -22.39
C GLY A 391 -2.33 -14.46 -22.76
N GLU A 392 -3.31 -14.70 -21.88
CA GLU A 392 -4.73 -14.41 -22.16
C GLU A 392 -5.01 -12.92 -22.25
N LYS A 393 -4.41 -12.12 -21.36
CA LYS A 393 -4.64 -10.67 -21.23
C LYS A 393 -3.32 -9.94 -21.03
N ASN A 394 -3.34 -8.64 -21.30
CA ASN A 394 -2.19 -7.76 -21.13
C ASN A 394 -2.49 -6.66 -20.11
N TYR A 395 -1.81 -6.70 -19.00
CA TYR A 395 -1.90 -5.70 -17.94
C TYR A 395 -1.34 -4.36 -18.40
N VAL A 396 -2.14 -3.30 -18.30
CA VAL A 396 -1.73 -1.94 -18.63
C VAL A 396 -1.37 -1.16 -17.38
N MET A 397 -2.28 -1.16 -16.41
CA MET A 397 -2.14 -0.41 -15.17
C MET A 397 -3.04 -1.02 -14.08
N GLY A 398 -2.65 -0.85 -12.83
CA GLY A 398 -3.51 -1.09 -11.67
C GLY A 398 -3.40 0.03 -10.65
N TYR A 399 -4.50 0.27 -9.90
CA TYR A 399 -4.47 1.27 -8.86
C TYR A 399 -5.54 1.05 -7.77
N GLU A 400 -5.28 1.66 -6.63
CA GLU A 400 -6.19 1.76 -5.50
C GLU A 400 -6.45 3.22 -5.14
N GLU A 401 -7.62 3.50 -4.58
CA GLU A 401 -8.03 4.82 -4.10
C GLU A 401 -7.09 5.40 -3.03
N SER A 402 -6.33 4.53 -2.38
CA SER A 402 -5.35 4.87 -1.34
C SER A 402 -3.98 5.25 -1.91
N ILE A 403 -3.95 5.99 -3.03
CA ILE A 403 -2.74 6.51 -3.69
C ILE A 403 -1.68 5.46 -4.04
N GLY A 404 -2.09 4.24 -4.29
CA GLY A 404 -1.25 3.14 -4.75
C GLY A 404 -1.47 2.86 -6.23
N TYR A 405 -0.42 2.86 -7.02
CA TYR A 405 -0.49 2.68 -8.46
C TYR A 405 0.66 1.80 -8.95
N ASN A 406 0.45 1.15 -10.10
CA ASN A 406 1.48 0.38 -10.79
C ASN A 406 1.24 0.41 -12.30
N VAL A 407 2.32 0.55 -13.06
CA VAL A 407 2.32 0.45 -14.52
C VAL A 407 3.42 -0.52 -14.94
N GLY A 408 3.09 -1.39 -15.89
CA GLY A 408 4.02 -2.43 -16.34
C GLY A 408 4.01 -3.68 -15.46
N THR A 409 4.84 -4.65 -15.83
CA THR A 409 4.83 -6.00 -15.23
C THR A 409 6.19 -6.43 -14.69
N PHE A 410 7.17 -5.52 -14.61
CA PHE A 410 8.51 -5.85 -14.14
C PHE A 410 8.61 -6.03 -12.62
N LEU A 411 7.63 -5.53 -11.88
CA LEU A 411 7.44 -5.73 -10.45
C LEU A 411 5.96 -6.05 -10.12
N ARG A 412 5.66 -6.40 -8.86
CA ARG A 412 4.33 -6.90 -8.43
C ARG A 412 3.83 -6.25 -7.13
N ASP A 413 4.07 -4.96 -6.99
CA ASP A 413 3.50 -4.14 -5.91
C ASP A 413 3.25 -2.72 -6.44
N LYS A 414 2.77 -1.82 -5.60
CA LYS A 414 2.67 -0.37 -5.86
C LYS A 414 4.07 0.19 -6.10
N ASP A 415 4.16 1.17 -6.99
CA ASP A 415 5.44 1.75 -7.40
C ASP A 415 5.41 3.28 -7.42
N GLY A 416 5.82 3.89 -6.31
CA GLY A 416 5.93 5.34 -6.22
C GLY A 416 7.03 5.94 -7.12
N VAL A 417 8.04 5.15 -7.52
CA VAL A 417 9.15 5.64 -8.35
C VAL A 417 8.74 5.81 -9.81
N THR A 418 8.23 4.75 -10.43
CA THR A 418 7.76 4.81 -11.83
C THR A 418 6.57 5.75 -11.98
N ILE A 419 5.67 5.75 -11.00
CA ILE A 419 4.49 6.64 -11.02
C ILE A 419 4.89 8.11 -10.83
N ALA A 420 5.91 8.43 -10.01
CA ALA A 420 6.46 9.80 -9.96
C ALA A 420 6.93 10.26 -11.33
N MET A 421 7.66 9.42 -12.06
CA MET A 421 8.09 9.72 -13.42
C MET A 421 6.92 9.95 -14.37
N LEU A 422 5.93 9.03 -14.39
CA LEU A 422 4.79 9.12 -15.31
C LEU A 422 3.88 10.29 -15.00
N LEU A 423 3.70 10.63 -13.72
CA LEU A 423 2.87 11.76 -13.31
C LEU A 423 3.51 13.09 -13.67
N VAL A 424 4.83 13.22 -13.47
CA VAL A 424 5.60 14.40 -13.92
C VAL A 424 5.60 14.47 -15.45
N GLU A 425 5.75 13.34 -16.15
CA GLU A 425 5.66 13.27 -17.62
C GLU A 425 4.26 13.70 -18.10
N ALA A 426 3.18 13.25 -17.47
CA ALA A 426 1.82 13.66 -17.78
C ALA A 426 1.63 15.17 -17.58
N ALA A 427 2.08 15.72 -16.45
CA ALA A 427 2.02 17.14 -16.18
C ALA A 427 2.81 17.95 -17.23
N ALA A 428 4.03 17.51 -17.57
CA ALA A 428 4.86 18.12 -18.61
C ALA A 428 4.23 18.05 -20.00
N PHE A 429 3.57 16.95 -20.32
CA PHE A 429 2.84 16.77 -21.59
C PHE A 429 1.65 17.71 -21.71
N TYR A 430 0.81 17.77 -20.67
CA TYR A 430 -0.36 18.66 -20.72
C TYR A 430 0.02 20.14 -20.61
N LYS A 431 1.11 20.47 -19.94
CA LYS A 431 1.65 21.85 -19.89
C LYS A 431 2.01 22.37 -21.29
N THR A 432 2.52 21.54 -22.20
CA THR A 432 2.75 21.96 -23.61
C THR A 432 1.46 22.34 -24.34
N GLN A 433 0.30 21.92 -23.82
CA GLN A 433 -1.03 22.24 -24.34
C GLN A 433 -1.70 23.37 -23.56
N GLY A 434 -0.98 24.05 -22.64
CA GLY A 434 -1.49 25.10 -21.77
C GLY A 434 -2.46 24.61 -20.70
N LYS A 435 -2.35 23.35 -20.29
CA LYS A 435 -3.23 22.70 -19.30
C LYS A 435 -2.44 22.21 -18.09
N THR A 436 -3.05 22.31 -16.92
CA THR A 436 -2.62 21.61 -15.71
C THR A 436 -3.31 20.24 -15.60
N LEU A 437 -2.89 19.40 -14.65
CA LEU A 437 -3.59 18.14 -14.38
C LEU A 437 -5.02 18.36 -13.85
N VAL A 438 -5.30 19.52 -13.24
CA VAL A 438 -6.67 19.91 -12.84
C VAL A 438 -7.54 20.18 -14.07
N ASP A 439 -7.03 20.88 -15.09
CA ASP A 439 -7.76 21.08 -16.34
C ASP A 439 -8.07 19.74 -17.04
N VAL A 440 -7.16 18.79 -16.95
CA VAL A 440 -7.37 17.43 -17.49
C VAL A 440 -8.50 16.72 -16.74
N LEU A 441 -8.49 16.78 -15.42
CA LEU A 441 -9.53 16.21 -14.58
C LEU A 441 -10.89 16.87 -14.82
N ASP A 442 -10.92 18.21 -14.95
CA ASP A 442 -12.16 18.94 -15.26
C ASP A 442 -12.71 18.53 -16.64
N GLY A 443 -11.85 18.41 -17.66
CA GLY A 443 -12.26 17.88 -18.96
C GLY A 443 -12.75 16.44 -18.92
N PHE A 444 -12.20 15.63 -18.03
CA PHE A 444 -12.68 14.28 -17.76
C PHE A 444 -14.11 14.30 -17.17
N TYR A 445 -14.34 15.14 -16.17
CA TYR A 445 -15.64 15.33 -15.55
C TYR A 445 -16.69 15.88 -16.53
N GLU A 446 -16.33 16.85 -17.37
CA GLU A 446 -17.22 17.39 -18.41
C GLU A 446 -17.66 16.30 -19.40
N LYS A 447 -16.76 15.37 -19.73
CA LYS A 447 -17.04 14.31 -20.70
C LYS A 447 -17.85 13.14 -20.12
N TYR A 448 -17.54 12.73 -18.87
CA TYR A 448 -18.05 11.48 -18.30
C TYR A 448 -18.97 11.67 -17.07
N GLY A 449 -19.11 12.90 -16.60
CA GLY A 449 -19.84 13.25 -15.38
C GLY A 449 -18.92 13.38 -14.15
N TYR A 450 -19.43 14.01 -13.11
CA TYR A 450 -18.71 14.24 -11.86
C TYR A 450 -18.81 13.01 -10.95
N TYR A 451 -17.70 12.34 -10.76
CA TYR A 451 -17.51 11.26 -9.79
C TYR A 451 -16.82 11.84 -8.57
N LEU A 452 -17.53 11.93 -7.46
CA LEU A 452 -16.98 12.42 -6.19
C LEU A 452 -16.99 11.30 -5.17
N ASP A 453 -15.97 11.28 -4.33
CA ASP A 453 -15.82 10.23 -3.33
C ASP A 453 -15.34 10.77 -1.98
N LYS A 454 -15.63 9.99 -0.93
CA LYS A 454 -15.14 10.22 0.42
C LYS A 454 -14.94 8.89 1.13
N THR A 455 -13.78 8.71 1.73
CA THR A 455 -13.49 7.58 2.62
C THR A 455 -13.50 8.06 4.06
N ILE A 456 -14.26 7.37 4.92
CA ILE A 456 -14.40 7.71 6.34
C ILE A 456 -13.97 6.50 7.16
N SER A 457 -13.05 6.73 8.10
CA SER A 457 -12.60 5.72 9.06
C SER A 457 -13.30 5.94 10.40
N ILE A 458 -14.07 4.96 10.85
CA ILE A 458 -14.75 4.96 12.15
C ILE A 458 -13.96 4.05 13.07
N VAL A 459 -13.24 4.63 14.03
CA VAL A 459 -12.42 3.90 15.01
C VAL A 459 -13.25 3.69 16.27
N LEU A 460 -13.34 2.46 16.73
CA LEU A 460 -14.04 2.07 17.96
C LEU A 460 -13.06 1.23 18.81
N GLU A 461 -12.42 1.88 19.77
CA GLU A 461 -11.31 1.27 20.52
C GLU A 461 -11.74 0.12 21.43
N GLY A 462 -10.81 -0.80 21.67
CA GLY A 462 -10.93 -1.89 22.63
C GLY A 462 -11.85 -3.04 22.17
N ALA A 463 -11.97 -4.06 23.03
CA ALA A 463 -12.76 -5.25 22.75
C ALA A 463 -14.26 -4.96 22.54
N ALA A 464 -14.80 -3.99 23.27
CA ALA A 464 -16.19 -3.55 23.09
C ALA A 464 -16.41 -2.89 21.72
N GLY A 465 -15.44 -2.10 21.24
CA GLY A 465 -15.47 -1.50 19.92
C GLY A 465 -15.43 -2.54 18.80
N ALA A 466 -14.55 -3.53 18.91
CA ALA A 466 -14.48 -4.64 17.95
C ALA A 466 -15.81 -5.43 17.88
N GLN A 467 -16.43 -5.71 19.02
CA GLN A 467 -17.76 -6.35 19.05
C GLN A 467 -18.86 -5.47 18.45
N ARG A 468 -18.81 -4.15 18.66
CA ARG A 468 -19.75 -3.22 18.06
C ARG A 468 -19.58 -3.18 16.54
N ILE A 469 -18.38 -3.16 16.02
CA ILE A 469 -18.10 -3.24 14.57
C ILE A 469 -18.74 -4.50 13.98
N LYS A 470 -18.59 -5.65 14.63
CA LYS A 470 -19.19 -6.91 14.18
C LYS A 470 -20.73 -6.79 14.11
N ARG A 471 -21.37 -6.26 15.17
CA ARG A 471 -22.83 -6.02 15.17
C ARG A 471 -23.26 -5.03 14.08
N MET A 472 -22.47 -3.96 13.86
CA MET A 472 -22.71 -3.02 12.76
C MET A 472 -22.73 -3.74 11.41
N MET A 473 -21.74 -4.57 11.11
CA MET A 473 -21.65 -5.30 9.86
C MET A 473 -22.81 -6.32 9.68
N GLU A 474 -23.19 -7.02 10.75
CA GLU A 474 -24.34 -7.93 10.73
C GLU A 474 -25.66 -7.17 10.47
N LYS A 475 -25.91 -6.10 11.23
CA LYS A 475 -27.15 -5.32 11.15
C LYS A 475 -27.26 -4.55 9.83
N TYR A 476 -26.16 -4.04 9.30
CA TYR A 476 -26.18 -3.28 8.05
C TYR A 476 -26.55 -4.13 6.83
N ARG A 477 -26.38 -5.44 6.88
CA ARG A 477 -26.88 -6.39 5.88
C ARG A 477 -28.42 -6.49 5.88
N GLU A 478 -29.06 -6.18 7.01
CA GLU A 478 -30.53 -6.20 7.17
C GLU A 478 -31.15 -4.82 7.03
N ILE A 479 -30.48 -3.77 7.56
CA ILE A 479 -30.98 -2.39 7.66
C ILE A 479 -30.09 -1.47 6.85
N PHE A 480 -30.58 -0.96 5.73
CA PHE A 480 -29.87 -0.05 4.84
C PHE A 480 -30.79 1.06 4.33
N ALA A 481 -30.21 2.16 3.84
CA ALA A 481 -30.97 3.25 3.24
C ALA A 481 -31.52 2.82 1.88
N ARG A 482 -32.84 2.68 1.75
CA ARG A 482 -33.48 2.30 0.50
C ARG A 482 -33.45 3.40 -0.56
N GLU A 483 -33.38 4.64 -0.11
CA GLU A 483 -33.30 5.83 -0.94
C GLU A 483 -32.38 6.86 -0.27
N ILE A 484 -31.49 7.47 -1.03
CA ILE A 484 -30.67 8.61 -0.62
C ILE A 484 -30.65 9.63 -1.77
N ALA A 485 -30.91 10.90 -1.46
CA ALA A 485 -30.88 12.01 -2.41
C ALA A 485 -31.72 11.78 -3.70
N GLY A 486 -32.83 11.06 -3.58
CA GLY A 486 -33.72 10.75 -4.72
C GLY A 486 -33.28 9.53 -5.55
N SER A 487 -32.21 8.85 -5.17
CA SER A 487 -31.76 7.62 -5.82
C SER A 487 -32.13 6.41 -4.99
N GLU A 488 -32.74 5.39 -5.62
CA GLU A 488 -33.11 4.13 -4.97
C GLU A 488 -31.98 3.10 -5.06
N VAL A 489 -31.84 2.28 -4.00
CA VAL A 489 -30.90 1.15 -4.03
C VAL A 489 -31.40 0.09 -5.01
N VAL A 490 -30.54 -0.32 -5.95
CA VAL A 490 -30.85 -1.30 -6.99
C VAL A 490 -30.19 -2.64 -6.79
N ALA A 491 -29.00 -2.66 -6.17
CA ALA A 491 -28.28 -3.90 -5.90
C ALA A 491 -27.54 -3.86 -4.56
N ILE A 492 -27.44 -5.02 -3.92
CA ILE A 492 -26.64 -5.25 -2.71
C ILE A 492 -25.65 -6.36 -3.02
N THR A 493 -24.36 -6.04 -2.95
CA THR A 493 -23.29 -7.02 -3.14
C THR A 493 -22.68 -7.34 -1.78
N ASP A 494 -22.89 -8.55 -1.29
CA ASP A 494 -22.31 -9.04 -0.04
C ASP A 494 -21.14 -9.98 -0.35
N TYR A 495 -19.94 -9.47 -0.15
CA TYR A 495 -18.70 -10.21 -0.42
C TYR A 495 -18.43 -11.33 0.61
N LEU A 496 -19.08 -11.29 1.79
CA LEU A 496 -18.96 -12.34 2.80
C LEU A 496 -19.63 -13.65 2.36
N VAL A 497 -20.74 -13.54 1.65
CA VAL A 497 -21.49 -14.70 1.11
C VAL A 497 -21.32 -14.84 -0.40
N GLN A 498 -20.53 -13.97 -1.04
CA GLN A 498 -20.22 -13.96 -2.48
C GLN A 498 -21.48 -13.90 -3.36
N LYS A 499 -22.44 -13.04 -2.98
CA LYS A 499 -23.72 -12.85 -3.68
C LYS A 499 -23.95 -11.39 -4.01
N GLU A 500 -24.52 -11.15 -5.19
CA GLU A 500 -25.16 -9.88 -5.52
C GLU A 500 -26.67 -10.09 -5.67
N LYS A 501 -27.44 -9.29 -4.96
CA LYS A 501 -28.91 -9.34 -4.95
C LYS A 501 -29.49 -8.12 -5.66
N ASN A 502 -30.31 -8.33 -6.67
CA ASN A 502 -31.15 -7.28 -7.24
C ASN A 502 -32.30 -6.97 -6.25
N VAL A 503 -32.42 -5.72 -5.82
CA VAL A 503 -33.38 -5.33 -4.77
C VAL A 503 -34.82 -5.37 -5.28
N ALA A 504 -35.06 -5.03 -6.54
CA ALA A 504 -36.40 -4.99 -7.12
C ALA A 504 -36.97 -6.39 -7.39
N THR A 505 -36.18 -7.31 -7.92
CA THR A 505 -36.61 -8.66 -8.29
C THR A 505 -36.39 -9.69 -7.18
N GLY A 506 -35.45 -9.42 -6.24
CA GLY A 506 -35.02 -10.37 -5.24
C GLY A 506 -34.07 -11.46 -5.80
N GLU A 507 -33.73 -11.40 -7.08
CA GLU A 507 -32.83 -12.35 -7.74
C GLU A 507 -31.41 -12.21 -7.21
N GLU A 508 -30.75 -13.33 -6.94
CA GLU A 508 -29.35 -13.39 -6.50
C GLU A 508 -28.48 -14.07 -7.56
N LYS A 509 -27.29 -13.52 -7.77
CA LYS A 509 -26.24 -14.11 -8.59
C LYS A 509 -24.95 -14.28 -7.80
N ASP A 510 -24.16 -15.28 -8.13
CA ASP A 510 -22.82 -15.49 -7.57
C ASP A 510 -21.86 -14.42 -8.12
N ILE A 511 -20.89 -14.00 -7.30
CA ILE A 511 -19.79 -13.13 -7.71
C ILE A 511 -18.47 -13.90 -7.60
N GLU A 512 -17.60 -13.73 -8.60
CA GLU A 512 -16.32 -14.43 -8.70
C GLU A 512 -15.17 -13.69 -7.99
N ILE A 513 -15.48 -13.02 -6.87
CA ILE A 513 -14.49 -12.33 -6.05
C ILE A 513 -14.28 -13.14 -4.77
N GLU A 514 -13.03 -13.25 -4.32
CA GLU A 514 -12.69 -13.94 -3.07
C GLU A 514 -13.50 -13.39 -1.89
N LYS A 515 -13.77 -14.27 -0.92
CA LYS A 515 -14.58 -13.94 0.25
C LYS A 515 -13.89 -12.91 1.15
N THR A 516 -14.63 -11.84 1.49
CA THR A 516 -14.20 -10.82 2.46
C THR A 516 -15.40 -10.25 3.20
N ASP A 517 -15.21 -9.76 4.43
CA ASP A 517 -16.26 -9.06 5.16
C ASP A 517 -16.40 -7.62 4.63
N ALA A 518 -17.19 -7.48 3.57
CA ALA A 518 -17.56 -6.21 2.99
C ALA A 518 -18.97 -6.30 2.41
N VAL A 519 -19.71 -5.18 2.42
CA VAL A 519 -21.04 -5.06 1.79
C VAL A 519 -21.13 -3.75 1.02
N LYS A 520 -21.58 -3.82 -0.23
CA LYS A 520 -21.74 -2.69 -1.16
C LYS A 520 -23.21 -2.50 -1.51
N PHE A 521 -23.66 -1.25 -1.48
CA PHE A 521 -25.02 -0.84 -1.87
C PHE A 521 -24.91 0.07 -3.09
N SER A 522 -25.48 -0.37 -4.20
CA SER A 522 -25.47 0.35 -5.48
C SER A 522 -26.83 0.99 -5.73
N TYR A 523 -26.84 2.23 -6.19
CA TYR A 523 -28.02 3.05 -6.41
C TYR A 523 -28.31 3.25 -7.91
N SER A 524 -29.53 3.67 -8.22
CA SER A 524 -30.04 3.79 -9.60
C SER A 524 -29.30 4.82 -10.46
N ASP A 525 -28.61 5.78 -9.85
CA ASP A 525 -27.80 6.83 -10.49
C ASP A 525 -26.30 6.50 -10.56
N GLU A 526 -25.92 5.23 -10.38
CA GLU A 526 -24.57 4.72 -10.30
C GLU A 526 -23.79 5.16 -9.04
N SER A 527 -24.40 5.91 -8.11
CA SER A 527 -23.82 6.15 -6.79
C SER A 527 -23.78 4.86 -5.99
N TRP A 528 -22.84 4.74 -5.06
CA TRP A 528 -22.73 3.56 -4.20
C TRP A 528 -21.96 3.87 -2.92
N TYR A 529 -22.14 3.04 -1.92
CA TYR A 529 -21.26 3.02 -0.77
C TYR A 529 -20.89 1.58 -0.37
N THR A 530 -19.75 1.43 0.27
CA THR A 530 -19.27 0.14 0.78
C THR A 530 -18.83 0.29 2.23
N LEU A 531 -19.21 -0.68 3.05
CA LEU A 531 -18.71 -0.86 4.41
C LEU A 531 -17.74 -2.02 4.47
N ARG A 532 -16.59 -1.82 5.10
CA ARG A 532 -15.57 -2.85 5.28
C ARG A 532 -14.86 -2.66 6.61
N PRO A 533 -14.90 -3.65 7.53
CA PRO A 533 -14.10 -3.61 8.75
C PRO A 533 -12.61 -3.82 8.42
N SER A 534 -11.73 -3.26 9.25
CA SER A 534 -10.32 -3.56 9.18
C SER A 534 -10.05 -4.96 9.75
N GLY A 535 -9.18 -5.74 9.09
CA GLY A 535 -8.75 -7.04 9.61
C GLY A 535 -7.76 -6.96 10.76
N THR A 536 -7.14 -5.80 10.98
CA THR A 536 -6.01 -5.65 11.94
C THR A 536 -6.27 -4.62 13.03
N GLU A 537 -7.24 -3.74 12.86
CA GLU A 537 -7.53 -2.63 13.78
C GLU A 537 -9.03 -2.55 14.07
N PRO A 538 -9.46 -2.10 15.25
CA PRO A 538 -10.87 -1.96 15.60
C PRO A 538 -11.48 -0.74 14.91
N LYS A 539 -11.57 -0.79 13.60
CA LYS A 539 -12.17 0.25 12.76
C LYS A 539 -12.99 -0.33 11.62
N VAL A 540 -14.00 0.40 11.19
CA VAL A 540 -14.73 0.16 9.95
C VAL A 540 -14.50 1.33 9.00
N LYS A 541 -14.23 1.04 7.74
CA LYS A 541 -14.14 2.03 6.67
C LYS A 541 -15.46 2.10 5.92
N LEU A 542 -15.96 3.31 5.75
CA LEU A 542 -17.08 3.65 4.88
C LEU A 542 -16.52 4.35 3.64
N TYR A 543 -16.77 3.79 2.48
CA TYR A 543 -16.44 4.37 1.18
C TYR A 543 -17.73 4.87 0.53
N VAL A 544 -17.83 6.15 0.25
CA VAL A 544 -18.99 6.77 -0.38
C VAL A 544 -18.59 7.32 -1.74
N TYR A 545 -19.35 6.97 -2.76
CA TYR A 545 -19.14 7.42 -4.14
C TYR A 545 -20.46 7.91 -4.73
N VAL A 546 -20.43 9.07 -5.35
CA VAL A 546 -21.59 9.64 -6.03
C VAL A 546 -21.23 10.02 -7.46
N LYS A 547 -22.24 9.99 -8.33
CA LYS A 547 -22.13 10.43 -9.71
C LYS A 547 -23.25 11.41 -10.02
N ASP A 548 -22.93 12.48 -10.72
CA ASP A 548 -23.92 13.39 -11.31
C ASP A 548 -23.35 14.08 -12.55
N ALA A 549 -24.21 14.61 -13.39
CA ALA A 549 -23.84 15.44 -14.53
C ALA A 549 -23.46 16.88 -14.11
N ASP A 550 -23.95 17.32 -12.95
CA ASP A 550 -23.71 18.66 -12.41
C ASP A 550 -22.81 18.56 -11.15
N LYS A 551 -21.77 19.42 -11.09
CA LYS A 551 -20.77 19.44 -10.02
C LYS A 551 -21.35 19.76 -8.65
N GLU A 552 -22.23 20.74 -8.58
CA GLU A 552 -22.81 21.18 -7.30
C GLU A 552 -23.83 20.15 -6.79
N VAL A 553 -24.62 19.57 -7.71
CA VAL A 553 -25.51 18.46 -7.37
C VAL A 553 -24.72 17.25 -6.85
N ALA A 554 -23.60 16.90 -7.47
CA ALA A 554 -22.73 15.83 -6.99
C ALA A 554 -22.20 16.09 -5.58
N LYS A 555 -21.76 17.33 -5.29
CA LYS A 555 -21.31 17.72 -3.94
C LYS A 555 -22.41 17.58 -2.89
N GLU A 556 -23.60 18.12 -3.17
CA GLU A 556 -24.74 17.99 -2.26
C GLU A 556 -25.15 16.53 -2.04
N LYS A 557 -25.09 15.72 -3.10
CA LYS A 557 -25.38 14.30 -3.06
C LYS A 557 -24.38 13.56 -2.16
N LEU A 558 -23.08 13.87 -2.29
CA LEU A 558 -22.03 13.28 -1.46
C LEU A 558 -22.27 13.53 0.03
N VAL A 559 -22.62 14.77 0.40
CA VAL A 559 -22.95 15.12 1.79
C VAL A 559 -24.17 14.33 2.29
N LYS A 560 -25.25 14.26 1.50
CA LYS A 560 -26.46 13.52 1.88
C LYS A 560 -26.22 12.01 2.05
N PHE A 561 -25.37 11.41 1.18
CA PHE A 561 -24.97 10.02 1.31
C PHE A 561 -24.19 9.79 2.60
N GLU A 562 -23.16 10.62 2.86
CA GLU A 562 -22.36 10.57 4.07
C GLU A 562 -23.23 10.64 5.33
N GLU A 563 -24.04 11.69 5.45
CA GLU A 563 -24.91 11.92 6.62
C GLU A 563 -25.88 10.76 6.85
N LYS A 564 -26.54 10.29 5.79
CA LYS A 564 -27.53 9.22 5.91
C LYS A 564 -26.92 7.88 6.31
N VAL A 565 -25.78 7.53 5.74
CA VAL A 565 -25.10 6.27 6.07
C VAL A 565 -24.51 6.31 7.48
N LEU A 566 -23.93 7.44 7.89
CA LEU A 566 -23.42 7.62 9.26
C LEU A 566 -24.53 7.61 10.31
N GLU A 567 -25.67 8.27 10.03
CA GLU A 567 -26.87 8.20 10.89
C GLU A 567 -27.29 6.75 11.17
N LEU A 568 -27.36 5.95 10.11
CA LEU A 568 -27.71 4.53 10.25
C LEU A 568 -26.65 3.73 11.01
N LEU A 569 -25.37 3.94 10.71
CA LEU A 569 -24.27 3.26 11.40
C LEU A 569 -24.25 3.55 12.90
N TYR A 570 -24.39 4.82 13.26
CA TYR A 570 -24.36 5.21 14.67
C TYR A 570 -25.64 4.83 15.42
N SER A 571 -26.74 4.53 14.72
CA SER A 571 -27.97 4.00 15.34
C SER A 571 -27.84 2.54 15.80
N ILE A 572 -26.78 1.84 15.41
CA ILE A 572 -26.51 0.45 15.78
C ILE A 572 -25.61 0.44 17.03
N ASP A 573 -26.14 -0.09 18.13
CA ASP A 573 -25.42 -0.22 19.41
C ASP A 573 -24.43 -1.40 19.45
#